data_38aa91264137c70c60bebe07c9906b94
#
_entry.id   38aa91264137c70c60bebe07c9906b94
#
_cell.length_a   1.000
_cell.length_b   1.000
_cell.length_c   1.000
_cell.angle_alpha   90.00
_cell.angle_beta   90.00
_cell.angle_gamma   90.00
#
_symmetry.space_group_name_H-M   'P 1'
#
loop_
_entity.id
_entity.type
_entity.pdbx_description
1 polymer ?
#
loop_
_entity_poly.entity_id
_entity_poly.type
_entity_poly.pdbx_seq_one_letter_code
_entity_poly.pdbx_strand_id
1 'polypeptide(L)'
;MTLVSGVRTHILDHKLKTAFESASTSFNRRQHILVEVECECGTVGWGECLGPAPINAAIVDQMKNRLIGKNPLDTEMVWLDLYHTYRDQGQRGVTVTAISGIDVALWDIKGKLLSQPISVLLGGRFRESVPAYATGAFRREGVDRISDVVAEVLRYKNEGFHGIKLKIGFNADEDLELIKHVRDAVGPDMRIMIDANHGYDSTEAVAVGRAANSYNIDWFEEPVLPELLDSYNEVRSRQPIPVAGGETWHARWAMKAAIEARAVDIIQPDVCGVGGFSEFKRVVDYAQMNGVRVVPHVWGTGVQIAASLQAIAAIPFAPCRREPLEPIFEFDRTENPFRQAVLKKHLEHRRGTMKIPDLPGLGIEICRESLERFKYKP
;
A
#
# COMPACT_ATOMS: atom_id res chain seq x y z
N MET A 1 -25.00 -21.30 10.33
CA MET A 1 -23.88 -20.80 9.49
C MET A 1 -24.45 -19.67 8.67
N THR A 2 -23.86 -18.48 8.66
CA THR A 2 -24.38 -17.33 7.89
C THR A 2 -23.77 -17.31 6.50
N LEU A 3 -24.52 -16.85 5.49
CA LEU A 3 -24.07 -16.77 4.11
C LEU A 3 -23.98 -15.30 3.67
N VAL A 4 -23.20 -15.02 2.63
CA VAL A 4 -23.17 -13.70 2.00
C VAL A 4 -24.53 -13.43 1.34
N SER A 5 -25.16 -12.31 1.71
CA SER A 5 -26.48 -11.88 1.22
C SER A 5 -26.41 -10.69 0.27
N GLY A 6 -25.32 -9.89 0.33
CA GLY A 6 -25.19 -8.69 -0.50
C GLY A 6 -23.74 -8.27 -0.72
N VAL A 7 -23.50 -7.65 -1.89
CA VAL A 7 -22.23 -6.99 -2.23
C VAL A 7 -22.55 -5.64 -2.88
N ARG A 8 -21.94 -4.58 -2.37
CA ARG A 8 -22.09 -3.21 -2.89
C ARG A 8 -20.72 -2.54 -3.01
N THR A 9 -20.61 -1.59 -3.91
CA THR A 9 -19.43 -0.75 -4.08
C THR A 9 -19.75 0.71 -3.82
N HIS A 10 -18.81 1.43 -3.23
CA HIS A 10 -18.92 2.86 -2.95
C HIS A 10 -17.71 3.56 -3.56
N ILE A 11 -17.92 4.25 -4.70
CA ILE A 11 -16.90 5.07 -5.32
C ILE A 11 -16.91 6.43 -4.64
N LEU A 12 -15.76 6.80 -4.08
CA LEU A 12 -15.52 8.09 -3.43
C LEU A 12 -14.68 8.96 -4.33
N ASP A 13 -15.02 10.26 -4.38
CA ASP A 13 -14.37 11.20 -5.26
C ASP A 13 -14.18 12.56 -4.59
N HIS A 14 -12.97 13.12 -4.76
CA HIS A 14 -12.59 14.44 -4.26
C HIS A 14 -11.65 15.13 -5.23
N LYS A 15 -12.01 16.33 -5.68
CA LYS A 15 -11.11 17.18 -6.48
C LYS A 15 -10.07 17.82 -5.58
N LEU A 16 -8.79 17.67 -5.92
CA LEU A 16 -7.70 18.26 -5.18
C LEU A 16 -7.68 19.78 -5.31
N LYS A 17 -7.25 20.46 -4.26
CA LYS A 17 -7.00 21.91 -4.27
C LYS A 17 -5.79 22.26 -5.14
N THR A 18 -4.76 21.43 -5.08
CA THR A 18 -3.54 21.58 -5.85
C THR A 18 -3.19 20.23 -6.47
N ALA A 19 -3.01 20.19 -7.78
CA ALA A 19 -2.51 19.00 -8.46
C ALA A 19 -1.06 18.72 -8.07
N PHE A 20 -0.67 17.45 -8.10
CA PHE A 20 0.68 17.01 -7.83
C PHE A 20 1.05 15.84 -8.74
N GLU A 21 2.35 15.58 -8.90
CA GLU A 21 2.87 14.63 -9.89
C GLU A 21 3.92 13.69 -9.27
N SER A 22 3.87 12.42 -9.68
CA SER A 22 4.99 11.50 -9.69
C SER A 22 5.64 11.50 -11.09
N ALA A 23 6.72 10.77 -11.28
CA ALA A 23 7.36 10.66 -12.60
C ALA A 23 6.44 10.10 -13.68
N SER A 24 5.48 9.25 -13.32
CA SER A 24 4.60 8.53 -14.25
C SER A 24 3.16 9.06 -14.29
N THR A 25 2.71 9.85 -13.31
CA THR A 25 1.29 10.18 -13.15
C THR A 25 1.07 11.57 -12.58
N SER A 26 0.09 12.31 -13.14
CA SER A 26 -0.41 13.56 -12.55
C SER A 26 -1.74 13.33 -11.86
N PHE A 27 -1.88 13.85 -10.64
CA PHE A 27 -3.06 13.71 -9.80
C PHE A 27 -3.74 15.06 -9.62
N ASN A 28 -5.00 15.15 -10.05
CA ASN A 28 -5.89 16.31 -9.84
C ASN A 28 -7.13 15.94 -9.02
N ARG A 29 -7.31 14.67 -8.71
CA ARG A 29 -8.39 14.11 -7.89
C ARG A 29 -7.89 12.96 -7.05
N ARG A 30 -8.59 12.70 -5.94
CA ARG A 30 -8.57 11.43 -5.22
C ARG A 30 -9.82 10.66 -5.56
N GLN A 31 -9.66 9.43 -6.03
CA GLN A 31 -10.78 8.56 -6.33
C GLN A 31 -10.46 7.17 -5.78
N HIS A 32 -11.32 6.68 -4.90
CA HIS A 32 -11.16 5.39 -4.22
C HIS A 32 -12.46 4.59 -4.26
N ILE A 33 -12.36 3.29 -4.07
CA ILE A 33 -13.53 2.41 -4.04
C ILE A 33 -13.50 1.53 -2.81
N LEU A 34 -14.59 1.56 -2.04
CA LEU A 34 -14.83 0.63 -0.96
C LEU A 34 -15.77 -0.49 -1.42
N VAL A 35 -15.50 -1.70 -0.94
CA VAL A 35 -16.33 -2.89 -1.13
C VAL A 35 -17.03 -3.20 0.18
N GLU A 36 -18.36 -3.24 0.14
CA GLU A 36 -19.22 -3.64 1.26
C GLU A 36 -19.78 -5.03 0.98
N VAL A 37 -19.51 -5.98 1.85
CA VAL A 37 -20.09 -7.34 1.82
C VAL A 37 -20.97 -7.52 3.04
N GLU A 38 -22.21 -7.96 2.84
CA GLU A 38 -23.20 -8.17 3.88
C GLU A 38 -23.56 -9.66 4.01
N CYS A 39 -23.73 -10.14 5.21
CA CYS A 39 -24.19 -11.49 5.51
C CYS A 39 -25.65 -11.52 5.99
N GLU A 40 -26.34 -12.67 5.86
CA GLU A 40 -27.72 -12.89 6.31
C GLU A 40 -27.93 -12.54 7.79
N CYS A 41 -26.89 -12.69 8.63
CA CYS A 41 -26.95 -12.32 10.05
C CYS A 41 -26.80 -10.81 10.32
N GLY A 42 -26.69 -9.98 9.28
CA GLY A 42 -26.48 -8.52 9.38
C GLY A 42 -25.03 -8.09 9.60
N THR A 43 -24.08 -9.02 9.69
CA THR A 43 -22.65 -8.65 9.76
C THR A 43 -22.20 -8.08 8.43
N VAL A 44 -21.56 -6.91 8.48
CA VAL A 44 -21.02 -6.21 7.31
C VAL A 44 -19.51 -6.16 7.39
N GLY A 45 -18.84 -6.56 6.31
CA GLY A 45 -17.40 -6.39 6.11
C GLY A 45 -17.05 -5.34 5.07
N TRP A 46 -15.93 -4.71 5.27
CA TRP A 46 -15.42 -3.65 4.42
C TRP A 46 -14.07 -3.99 3.83
N GLY A 47 -13.89 -3.66 2.56
CA GLY A 47 -12.62 -3.74 1.84
C GLY A 47 -12.42 -2.54 0.94
N GLU A 48 -11.25 -2.45 0.35
CA GLU A 48 -10.87 -1.41 -0.60
C GLU A 48 -10.11 -2.05 -1.76
N CYS A 49 -10.31 -1.55 -2.99
CA CYS A 49 -9.53 -1.96 -4.15
C CYS A 49 -8.54 -0.86 -4.52
N LEU A 50 -7.27 -1.21 -4.69
CA LEU A 50 -6.25 -0.31 -5.23
C LEU A 50 -6.54 -0.03 -6.71
N GLY A 51 -6.26 1.21 -7.18
CA GLY A 51 -6.33 1.60 -8.59
C GLY A 51 -7.67 2.20 -9.02
N PRO A 52 -8.01 2.17 -10.33
CA PRO A 52 -9.10 2.96 -10.90
C PRO A 52 -10.47 2.51 -10.39
N ALA A 53 -11.10 3.36 -9.59
CA ALA A 53 -12.32 3.04 -8.86
C ALA A 53 -13.52 2.62 -9.76
N PRO A 54 -13.82 3.29 -10.88
CA PRO A 54 -14.95 2.89 -11.75
C PRO A 54 -14.73 1.50 -12.40
N ILE A 55 -13.49 1.18 -12.78
CA ILE A 55 -13.17 -0.11 -13.40
C ILE A 55 -13.27 -1.23 -12.35
N ASN A 56 -12.69 -1.02 -11.17
CA ASN A 56 -12.82 -1.97 -10.06
C ASN A 56 -14.29 -2.21 -9.68
N ALA A 57 -15.11 -1.16 -9.64
CA ALA A 57 -16.55 -1.28 -9.33
C ALA A 57 -17.27 -2.18 -10.33
N ALA A 58 -16.99 -2.01 -11.63
CA ALA A 58 -17.59 -2.84 -12.68
C ALA A 58 -17.18 -4.32 -12.55
N ILE A 59 -15.91 -4.58 -12.20
CA ILE A 59 -15.41 -5.95 -12.02
C ILE A 59 -16.02 -6.58 -10.75
N VAL A 60 -16.07 -5.86 -9.63
CA VAL A 60 -16.72 -6.34 -8.40
C VAL A 60 -18.20 -6.65 -8.66
N ASP A 61 -18.90 -5.82 -9.45
CA ASP A 61 -20.29 -6.08 -9.84
C ASP A 61 -20.46 -7.36 -10.64
N GLN A 62 -19.52 -7.70 -11.54
CA GLN A 62 -19.50 -8.98 -12.25
C GLN A 62 -19.23 -10.16 -11.32
N MET A 63 -18.40 -9.95 -10.29
CA MET A 63 -18.02 -11.00 -9.32
C MET A 63 -19.10 -11.28 -8.27
N LYS A 64 -20.00 -10.33 -7.99
CA LYS A 64 -20.96 -10.42 -6.86
C LYS A 64 -21.81 -11.69 -6.87
N ASN A 65 -22.28 -12.15 -8.03
CA ASN A 65 -23.12 -13.33 -8.14
C ASN A 65 -22.42 -14.64 -7.75
N ARG A 66 -21.07 -14.62 -7.72
CA ARG A 66 -20.27 -15.76 -7.26
C ARG A 66 -20.05 -15.73 -5.75
N LEU A 67 -20.34 -14.60 -5.10
CA LEU A 67 -20.21 -14.41 -3.67
C LEU A 67 -21.52 -14.71 -2.91
N ILE A 68 -22.67 -14.34 -3.50
CA ILE A 68 -23.99 -14.55 -2.87
C ILE A 68 -24.20 -16.05 -2.59
N GLY A 69 -24.63 -16.35 -1.35
CA GLY A 69 -24.84 -17.70 -0.87
C GLY A 69 -23.57 -18.46 -0.46
N LYS A 70 -22.38 -17.85 -0.58
CA LYS A 70 -21.14 -18.46 -0.07
C LYS A 70 -20.98 -18.24 1.43
N ASN A 71 -20.28 -19.15 2.07
CA ASN A 71 -19.85 -18.96 3.44
C ASN A 71 -18.69 -17.95 3.50
N PRO A 72 -18.82 -16.83 4.23
CA PRO A 72 -17.78 -15.78 4.27
C PRO A 72 -16.50 -16.24 4.98
N LEU A 73 -16.51 -17.36 5.69
CA LEU A 73 -15.31 -17.91 6.34
C LEU A 73 -14.40 -18.67 5.37
N ASP A 74 -14.91 -19.08 4.21
CA ASP A 74 -14.17 -19.83 3.19
C ASP A 74 -13.37 -18.91 2.26
N THR A 75 -12.63 -17.96 2.84
CA THR A 75 -11.92 -16.90 2.14
C THR A 75 -11.02 -17.44 1.01
N GLU A 76 -10.30 -18.53 1.25
CA GLU A 76 -9.42 -19.19 0.28
C GLU A 76 -10.20 -19.77 -0.91
N MET A 77 -11.30 -20.48 -0.65
CA MET A 77 -12.12 -21.08 -1.69
C MET A 77 -12.75 -20.01 -2.58
N VAL A 78 -13.26 -18.92 -1.96
CA VAL A 78 -13.81 -17.77 -2.69
C VAL A 78 -12.74 -17.10 -3.54
N TRP A 79 -11.57 -16.86 -2.97
CA TRP A 79 -10.44 -16.27 -3.69
C TRP A 79 -10.08 -17.07 -4.95
N LEU A 80 -9.91 -18.39 -4.80
CA LEU A 80 -9.57 -19.29 -5.92
C LEU A 80 -10.68 -19.37 -6.96
N ASP A 81 -11.96 -19.40 -6.54
CA ASP A 81 -13.10 -19.42 -7.45
C ASP A 81 -13.14 -18.15 -8.31
N LEU A 82 -12.96 -16.99 -7.71
CA LEU A 82 -12.89 -15.70 -8.42
C LEU A 82 -11.69 -15.66 -9.38
N TYR A 83 -10.49 -15.98 -8.89
CA TYR A 83 -9.28 -15.95 -9.70
C TYR A 83 -9.34 -16.92 -10.89
N HIS A 84 -9.80 -18.16 -10.67
CA HIS A 84 -9.92 -19.15 -11.73
C HIS A 84 -10.96 -18.77 -12.79
N THR A 85 -12.05 -18.13 -12.37
CA THR A 85 -13.10 -17.67 -13.28
C THR A 85 -12.60 -16.61 -14.25
N TYR A 86 -11.74 -15.70 -13.77
CA TYR A 86 -11.28 -14.54 -14.54
C TYR A 86 -9.83 -14.64 -15.02
N ARG A 87 -9.15 -15.77 -14.77
CA ARG A 87 -7.72 -15.94 -15.02
C ARG A 87 -7.31 -15.65 -16.47
N ASP A 88 -8.10 -16.11 -17.44
CA ASP A 88 -7.76 -15.97 -18.87
C ASP A 88 -7.80 -14.51 -19.34
N GLN A 89 -8.55 -13.63 -18.64
CA GLN A 89 -8.70 -12.21 -18.94
C GLN A 89 -7.95 -11.29 -17.98
N GLY A 90 -7.56 -11.76 -16.80
CA GLY A 90 -7.02 -10.88 -15.78
C GLY A 90 -6.19 -11.57 -14.69
N GLN A 91 -5.00 -12.06 -15.05
CA GLN A 91 -4.08 -12.66 -14.07
C GLN A 91 -3.41 -11.63 -13.16
N ARG A 92 -3.52 -10.35 -13.48
CA ARG A 92 -2.94 -9.21 -12.75
C ARG A 92 -3.76 -7.94 -12.99
N GLY A 93 -3.36 -6.84 -12.38
CA GLY A 93 -4.01 -5.54 -12.53
C GLY A 93 -5.40 -5.53 -11.90
N VAL A 94 -6.33 -4.82 -12.52
CA VAL A 94 -7.64 -4.49 -11.95
C VAL A 94 -8.50 -5.70 -11.56
N THR A 95 -8.32 -6.85 -12.19
CA THR A 95 -9.01 -8.08 -11.78
C THR A 95 -8.57 -8.53 -10.39
N VAL A 96 -7.26 -8.51 -10.14
CA VAL A 96 -6.71 -8.92 -8.83
C VAL A 96 -6.98 -7.86 -7.77
N THR A 97 -6.95 -6.57 -8.12
CA THR A 97 -7.31 -5.51 -7.15
C THR A 97 -8.79 -5.57 -6.75
N ALA A 98 -9.69 -5.95 -7.68
CA ALA A 98 -11.09 -6.21 -7.34
C ALA A 98 -11.25 -7.40 -6.38
N ILE A 99 -10.52 -8.51 -6.63
CA ILE A 99 -10.47 -9.66 -5.72
C ILE A 99 -9.89 -9.23 -4.36
N SER A 100 -8.89 -8.33 -4.32
CA SER A 100 -8.31 -7.82 -3.08
C SER A 100 -9.35 -7.15 -2.20
N GLY A 101 -10.16 -6.25 -2.77
CA GLY A 101 -11.23 -5.56 -2.04
C GLY A 101 -12.27 -6.53 -1.48
N ILE A 102 -12.65 -7.56 -2.23
CA ILE A 102 -13.56 -8.62 -1.79
C ILE A 102 -12.92 -9.44 -0.66
N ASP A 103 -11.67 -9.88 -0.82
CA ASP A 103 -10.96 -10.68 0.18
C ASP A 103 -10.80 -9.93 1.50
N VAL A 104 -10.42 -8.64 1.45
CA VAL A 104 -10.31 -7.79 2.64
C VAL A 104 -11.66 -7.69 3.35
N ALA A 105 -12.78 -7.51 2.62
CA ALA A 105 -14.11 -7.47 3.21
C ALA A 105 -14.52 -8.80 3.84
N LEU A 106 -14.19 -9.93 3.22
CA LEU A 106 -14.47 -11.26 3.78
C LEU A 106 -13.63 -11.53 5.04
N TRP A 107 -12.36 -11.10 5.07
CA TRP A 107 -11.54 -11.20 6.28
C TRP A 107 -12.05 -10.30 7.40
N ASP A 108 -12.61 -9.13 7.09
CA ASP A 108 -13.27 -8.26 8.07
C ASP A 108 -14.50 -8.95 8.69
N ILE A 109 -15.37 -9.58 7.84
CA ILE A 109 -16.49 -10.42 8.32
C ILE A 109 -15.98 -11.55 9.20
N LYS A 110 -14.98 -12.29 8.73
CA LYS A 110 -14.40 -13.42 9.46
C LYS A 110 -13.91 -13.01 10.84
N GLY A 111 -13.20 -11.88 10.93
CA GLY A 111 -12.75 -11.32 12.20
C GLY A 111 -13.92 -10.94 13.12
N LYS A 112 -14.96 -10.30 12.60
CA LYS A 112 -16.16 -9.92 13.34
C LYS A 112 -16.95 -11.14 13.85
N LEU A 113 -17.17 -12.13 13.01
CA LEU A 113 -17.88 -13.36 13.38
C LEU A 113 -17.11 -14.17 14.43
N LEU A 114 -15.79 -14.19 14.37
CA LEU A 114 -14.92 -14.89 15.32
C LEU A 114 -14.50 -14.02 16.51
N SER A 115 -14.96 -12.76 16.57
CA SER A 115 -14.61 -11.78 17.61
C SER A 115 -13.10 -11.60 17.79
N GLN A 116 -12.35 -11.62 16.68
CA GLN A 116 -10.89 -11.48 16.67
C GLN A 116 -10.43 -10.42 15.65
N PRO A 117 -9.38 -9.66 15.96
CA PRO A 117 -8.68 -8.85 14.95
C PRO A 117 -8.11 -9.74 13.83
N ILE A 118 -8.02 -9.23 12.61
CA ILE A 118 -7.49 -9.99 11.47
C ILE A 118 -6.05 -10.45 11.72
N SER A 119 -5.22 -9.62 12.34
CA SER A 119 -3.83 -9.97 12.67
C SER A 119 -3.70 -11.21 13.57
N VAL A 120 -4.65 -11.44 14.45
CA VAL A 120 -4.71 -12.67 15.28
C VAL A 120 -5.02 -13.88 14.39
N LEU A 121 -5.97 -13.73 13.47
CA LEU A 121 -6.36 -14.81 12.55
C LEU A 121 -5.28 -15.14 11.50
N LEU A 122 -4.39 -14.20 11.21
CA LEU A 122 -3.24 -14.39 10.31
C LEU A 122 -2.07 -15.13 10.99
N GLY A 123 -2.19 -15.49 12.25
CA GLY A 123 -1.17 -16.26 12.98
C GLY A 123 -0.62 -15.57 14.22
N GLY A 124 -1.11 -14.37 14.55
CA GLY A 124 -0.76 -13.65 15.78
C GLY A 124 -0.19 -12.26 15.52
N ARG A 125 -0.16 -11.48 16.58
CA ARG A 125 0.33 -10.09 16.55
C ARG A 125 1.75 -10.05 17.06
N PHE A 126 2.71 -9.73 16.19
CA PHE A 126 4.12 -9.55 16.55
C PHE A 126 4.40 -8.16 17.13
N ARG A 127 3.49 -7.19 16.94
CA ARG A 127 3.62 -5.80 17.43
C ARG A 127 2.28 -5.14 17.68
N GLU A 128 2.25 -4.20 18.63
CA GLU A 128 1.07 -3.41 18.99
C GLU A 128 1.04 -2.03 18.32
N SER A 129 2.19 -1.60 17.83
CA SER A 129 2.36 -0.34 17.09
C SER A 129 3.49 -0.47 16.10
N VAL A 130 3.56 0.42 15.14
CA VAL A 130 4.59 0.44 14.09
C VAL A 130 5.05 1.87 13.84
N PRO A 131 6.36 2.13 13.70
CA PRO A 131 6.85 3.42 13.26
C PRO A 131 6.40 3.68 11.82
N ALA A 132 6.12 4.95 11.50
CA ALA A 132 5.67 5.37 10.18
C ALA A 132 6.67 6.32 9.52
N TYR A 133 6.75 6.23 8.20
CA TYR A 133 7.36 7.25 7.36
C TYR A 133 6.29 8.03 6.60
N ALA A 134 6.57 9.31 6.34
CA ALA A 134 5.67 10.16 5.57
C ALA A 134 5.93 10.00 4.07
N THR A 135 4.90 9.67 3.31
CA THR A 135 4.90 9.75 1.85
C THR A 135 4.25 11.05 1.41
N GLY A 136 5.00 11.84 0.69
CA GLY A 136 4.62 13.15 0.16
C GLY A 136 5.71 13.60 -0.80
N ALA A 137 6.10 14.89 -0.71
CA ALA A 137 7.20 15.42 -1.49
C ALA A 137 7.04 15.22 -3.02
N PHE A 138 5.80 15.28 -3.48
CA PHE A 138 5.46 15.23 -4.90
C PHE A 138 5.83 16.55 -5.58
N ARG A 139 6.11 16.48 -6.88
CA ARG A 139 6.26 17.67 -7.70
C ARG A 139 4.93 18.40 -7.84
N ARG A 140 4.94 19.73 -7.72
CA ARG A 140 3.79 20.60 -7.96
C ARG A 140 4.14 21.63 -9.03
N GLU A 141 3.20 21.90 -9.92
CA GLU A 141 3.39 22.90 -10.97
C GLU A 141 3.43 24.32 -10.39
N GLY A 142 4.28 25.17 -10.96
CA GLY A 142 4.34 26.61 -10.63
C GLY A 142 5.05 26.96 -9.32
N VAL A 143 5.69 25.98 -8.64
CA VAL A 143 6.48 26.24 -7.43
C VAL A 143 7.92 25.78 -7.62
N ASP A 144 8.83 26.40 -6.87
CA ASP A 144 10.21 25.91 -6.79
C ASP A 144 10.22 24.57 -6.03
N ARG A 145 10.59 23.49 -6.70
CA ARG A 145 10.50 22.12 -6.20
C ARG A 145 11.33 21.90 -4.94
N ILE A 146 12.53 22.46 -4.89
CA ILE A 146 13.45 22.24 -3.76
C ILE A 146 12.90 22.90 -2.51
N SER A 147 12.56 24.19 -2.58
CA SER A 147 12.04 24.93 -1.42
C SER A 147 10.71 24.38 -0.93
N ASP A 148 9.81 23.97 -1.86
CA ASP A 148 8.50 23.39 -1.52
C ASP A 148 8.67 22.06 -0.79
N VAL A 149 9.48 21.13 -1.34
CA VAL A 149 9.73 19.82 -0.72
C VAL A 149 10.48 19.94 0.60
N VAL A 150 11.50 20.80 0.68
CA VAL A 150 12.24 21.03 1.95
C VAL A 150 11.30 21.54 3.05
N ALA A 151 10.43 22.50 2.75
CA ALA A 151 9.43 22.96 3.72
C ALA A 151 8.47 21.86 4.16
N GLU A 152 8.06 21.00 3.21
CA GLU A 152 7.17 19.87 3.46
C GLU A 152 7.82 18.81 4.37
N VAL A 153 9.05 18.40 4.08
CA VAL A 153 9.74 17.35 4.87
C VAL A 153 10.13 17.84 6.26
N LEU A 154 10.43 19.13 6.44
CA LEU A 154 10.65 19.70 7.76
C LEU A 154 9.38 19.68 8.64
N ARG A 155 8.19 19.87 8.06
CA ARG A 155 6.93 19.66 8.77
C ARG A 155 6.78 18.21 9.23
N TYR A 156 7.08 17.22 8.38
CA TYR A 156 7.00 15.80 8.73
C TYR A 156 7.97 15.43 9.86
N LYS A 157 9.19 15.98 9.81
CA LYS A 157 10.17 15.83 10.89
C LYS A 157 9.62 16.39 12.22
N ASN A 158 9.03 17.58 12.20
CA ASN A 158 8.45 18.21 13.37
C ASN A 158 7.23 17.46 13.93
N GLU A 159 6.45 16.80 13.06
CA GLU A 159 5.35 15.90 13.44
C GLU A 159 5.85 14.57 14.04
N GLY A 160 7.16 14.32 13.98
CA GLY A 160 7.83 13.17 14.59
C GLY A 160 7.85 11.92 13.74
N PHE A 161 7.67 12.02 12.42
CA PHE A 161 7.86 10.86 11.53
C PHE A 161 9.29 10.33 11.59
N HIS A 162 9.42 8.99 11.49
CA HIS A 162 10.71 8.30 11.56
C HIS A 162 11.46 8.29 10.22
N GLY A 163 10.76 8.60 9.12
CA GLY A 163 11.32 8.68 7.79
C GLY A 163 10.44 9.48 6.84
N ILE A 164 10.97 9.74 5.67
CA ILE A 164 10.29 10.45 4.56
C ILE A 164 10.59 9.74 3.25
N LYS A 165 9.60 9.67 2.35
CA LYS A 165 9.78 9.16 0.99
C LYS A 165 9.64 10.32 0.00
N LEU A 166 10.71 10.53 -0.81
CA LEU A 166 10.80 11.57 -1.84
C LEU A 166 10.41 10.98 -3.18
N LYS A 167 9.61 11.71 -3.94
CA LYS A 167 9.32 11.36 -5.34
C LYS A 167 10.41 11.93 -6.24
N ILE A 168 11.08 11.05 -6.98
CA ILE A 168 12.13 11.33 -7.96
C ILE A 168 11.76 10.70 -9.31
N GLY A 169 12.69 10.56 -10.25
CA GLY A 169 12.42 9.95 -11.57
C GLY A 169 12.02 10.97 -12.64
N PHE A 170 12.24 12.27 -12.39
CA PHE A 170 11.94 13.34 -13.35
C PHE A 170 13.16 13.72 -14.18
N ASN A 171 14.30 13.94 -13.54
CA ASN A 171 15.58 14.23 -14.13
C ASN A 171 16.68 13.91 -13.12
N ALA A 172 17.70 13.15 -13.52
CA ALA A 172 18.71 12.64 -12.59
C ALA A 172 19.45 13.74 -11.82
N ASP A 173 19.86 14.83 -12.49
CA ASP A 173 20.61 15.92 -11.86
C ASP A 173 19.73 16.71 -10.88
N GLU A 174 18.49 17.07 -11.29
CA GLU A 174 17.52 17.76 -10.43
C GLU A 174 17.13 16.90 -9.22
N ASP A 175 16.97 15.59 -9.40
CA ASP A 175 16.62 14.66 -8.36
C ASP A 175 17.74 14.48 -7.34
N LEU A 176 19.00 14.44 -7.78
CA LEU A 176 20.17 14.40 -6.90
C LEU A 176 20.34 15.71 -6.11
N GLU A 177 20.08 16.86 -6.74
CA GLU A 177 20.09 18.16 -6.07
C GLU A 177 19.00 18.23 -5.00
N LEU A 178 17.79 17.77 -5.29
CA LEU A 178 16.69 17.66 -4.32
C LEU A 178 17.09 16.78 -3.11
N ILE A 179 17.61 15.58 -3.37
CA ILE A 179 18.04 14.64 -2.32
C ILE A 179 19.07 15.30 -1.40
N LYS A 180 20.06 15.98 -1.97
CA LYS A 180 21.08 16.72 -1.21
C LYS A 180 20.45 17.78 -0.29
N HIS A 181 19.61 18.65 -0.83
CA HIS A 181 18.99 19.73 -0.05
C HIS A 181 18.08 19.20 1.05
N VAL A 182 17.36 18.12 0.77
CA VAL A 182 16.53 17.47 1.81
C VAL A 182 17.41 16.86 2.91
N ARG A 183 18.50 16.15 2.56
CA ARG A 183 19.42 15.59 3.57
C ARG A 183 20.04 16.68 4.44
N ASP A 184 20.49 17.78 3.82
CA ASP A 184 21.05 18.92 4.55
C ASP A 184 20.01 19.53 5.52
N ALA A 185 18.75 19.62 5.12
CA ALA A 185 17.67 20.20 5.94
C ALA A 185 17.23 19.30 7.09
N VAL A 186 17.05 17.98 6.85
CA VAL A 186 16.52 17.06 7.86
C VAL A 186 17.60 16.50 8.78
N GLY A 187 18.88 16.61 8.42
CA GLY A 187 20.02 16.08 9.20
C GLY A 187 20.25 14.58 9.00
N PRO A 188 21.29 14.02 9.64
CA PRO A 188 21.77 12.66 9.35
C PRO A 188 20.85 11.53 9.86
N ASP A 189 20.04 11.78 10.90
CA ASP A 189 19.30 10.74 11.61
C ASP A 189 17.95 10.40 10.95
N MET A 190 17.42 11.28 10.08
CA MET A 190 16.16 11.04 9.37
C MET A 190 16.36 9.97 8.29
N ARG A 191 15.53 8.93 8.33
CA ARG A 191 15.48 7.95 7.23
C ARG A 191 14.94 8.63 5.98
N ILE A 192 15.62 8.49 4.85
CA ILE A 192 15.17 9.00 3.55
C ILE A 192 15.04 7.83 2.59
N MET A 193 13.87 7.68 2.01
CA MET A 193 13.56 6.78 0.92
C MET A 193 13.38 7.60 -0.34
N ILE A 194 13.77 7.04 -1.48
CA ILE A 194 13.54 7.66 -2.80
C ILE A 194 12.71 6.72 -3.66
N ASP A 195 11.76 7.28 -4.39
CA ASP A 195 10.81 6.54 -5.22
C ASP A 195 10.72 7.19 -6.61
N ALA A 196 11.17 6.45 -7.62
CA ALA A 196 11.18 6.92 -8.99
C ALA A 196 9.90 6.63 -9.77
N ASN A 197 8.95 5.85 -9.22
CA ASN A 197 7.72 5.46 -9.91
C ASN A 197 7.98 5.10 -11.38
N HIS A 198 8.98 4.22 -11.62
CA HIS A 198 9.40 3.69 -12.91
C HIS A 198 10.06 4.70 -13.86
N GLY A 199 10.48 5.89 -13.38
CA GLY A 199 10.88 7.03 -14.22
C GLY A 199 12.25 6.91 -14.91
N TYR A 200 13.11 5.92 -14.54
CA TYR A 200 14.44 5.78 -15.12
C TYR A 200 14.58 4.54 -16.00
N ASP A 201 15.60 4.55 -16.86
CA ASP A 201 16.18 3.31 -17.38
C ASP A 201 17.20 2.72 -16.40
N SER A 202 17.72 1.51 -16.69
CA SER A 202 18.67 0.84 -15.77
C SER A 202 20.00 1.57 -15.64
N THR A 203 20.46 2.26 -16.70
CA THR A 203 21.72 3.01 -16.70
C THR A 203 21.60 4.26 -15.82
N GLU A 204 20.54 5.04 -16.00
CA GLU A 204 20.24 6.20 -15.16
C GLU A 204 20.05 5.80 -13.70
N ALA A 205 19.23 4.77 -13.45
CA ALA A 205 18.95 4.30 -12.09
C ALA A 205 20.24 3.85 -11.36
N VAL A 206 21.16 3.17 -12.04
CA VAL A 206 22.48 2.82 -11.47
C VAL A 206 23.30 4.07 -11.16
N ALA A 207 23.32 5.05 -12.06
CA ALA A 207 24.06 6.30 -11.84
C ALA A 207 23.50 7.09 -10.66
N VAL A 208 22.18 7.28 -10.61
CA VAL A 208 21.47 7.96 -9.51
C VAL A 208 21.70 7.21 -8.18
N GLY A 209 21.54 5.89 -8.13
CA GLY A 209 21.75 5.11 -6.92
C GLY A 209 23.17 5.21 -6.37
N ARG A 210 24.19 5.20 -7.24
CA ARG A 210 25.59 5.41 -6.84
C ARG A 210 25.84 6.80 -6.28
N ALA A 211 25.33 7.85 -6.93
CA ALA A 211 25.49 9.22 -6.49
C ALA A 211 24.72 9.50 -5.19
N ALA A 212 23.48 9.01 -5.08
CA ALA A 212 22.63 9.20 -3.92
C ALA A 212 23.11 8.44 -2.67
N ASN A 213 23.98 7.44 -2.80
CA ASN A 213 24.50 6.67 -1.68
C ASN A 213 25.19 7.53 -0.60
N SER A 214 25.83 8.64 -1.03
CA SER A 214 26.48 9.57 -0.09
C SER A 214 25.50 10.29 0.85
N TYR A 215 24.22 10.26 0.55
CA TYR A 215 23.16 10.87 1.34
C TYR A 215 22.44 9.91 2.29
N ASN A 216 22.98 8.71 2.53
CA ASN A 216 22.45 7.70 3.44
C ASN A 216 20.97 7.40 3.16
N ILE A 217 20.67 6.93 1.94
CA ILE A 217 19.33 6.56 1.49
C ILE A 217 19.00 5.15 1.98
N ASP A 218 17.80 4.97 2.52
CA ASP A 218 17.33 3.74 3.15
C ASP A 218 16.92 2.67 2.12
N TRP A 219 16.20 3.09 1.06
CA TRP A 219 15.93 2.30 -0.14
C TRP A 219 15.59 3.15 -1.36
N PHE A 220 15.77 2.55 -2.53
CA PHE A 220 15.41 3.07 -3.83
C PHE A 220 14.23 2.27 -4.39
N GLU A 221 13.04 2.89 -4.39
CA GLU A 221 11.78 2.30 -4.79
C GLU A 221 11.53 2.51 -6.29
N GLU A 222 11.03 1.44 -6.95
CA GLU A 222 10.57 1.43 -8.34
C GLU A 222 11.50 2.17 -9.34
N PRO A 223 12.80 1.81 -9.38
CA PRO A 223 13.76 2.53 -10.20
C PRO A 223 13.47 2.44 -11.71
N VAL A 224 12.92 1.31 -12.19
CA VAL A 224 12.68 0.99 -13.60
C VAL A 224 11.30 0.39 -13.79
N LEU A 225 10.86 0.15 -15.04
CA LEU A 225 9.56 -0.44 -15.37
C LEU A 225 9.35 -1.81 -14.69
N PRO A 226 8.17 -2.08 -14.11
CA PRO A 226 7.91 -3.25 -13.28
C PRO A 226 7.91 -4.58 -14.05
N GLU A 227 7.78 -4.56 -15.38
CA GLU A 227 7.87 -5.72 -16.25
C GLU A 227 9.31 -6.19 -16.46
N LEU A 228 10.32 -5.30 -16.23
CA LEU A 228 11.72 -5.53 -16.55
C LEU A 228 12.49 -6.03 -15.31
N LEU A 229 12.21 -7.27 -14.89
CA LEU A 229 12.85 -7.86 -13.70
C LEU A 229 14.38 -7.97 -13.83
N ASP A 230 14.90 -8.18 -15.05
CA ASP A 230 16.34 -8.20 -15.31
C ASP A 230 16.96 -6.81 -15.10
N SER A 231 16.28 -5.74 -15.50
CA SER A 231 16.71 -4.36 -15.24
C SER A 231 16.67 -4.03 -13.74
N TYR A 232 15.66 -4.50 -13.00
CA TYR A 232 15.63 -4.40 -11.55
C TYR A 232 16.85 -5.10 -10.91
N ASN A 233 17.17 -6.33 -11.35
CA ASN A 233 18.33 -7.07 -10.86
C ASN A 233 19.64 -6.36 -11.23
N GLU A 234 19.75 -5.79 -12.43
CA GLU A 234 20.90 -4.98 -12.83
C GLU A 234 21.09 -3.76 -11.90
N VAL A 235 20.04 -2.98 -11.67
CA VAL A 235 20.09 -1.81 -10.75
C VAL A 235 20.48 -2.29 -9.34
N ARG A 236 19.81 -3.31 -8.81
CA ARG A 236 20.09 -3.85 -7.48
C ARG A 236 21.55 -4.31 -7.30
N SER A 237 22.13 -4.92 -8.34
CA SER A 237 23.49 -5.50 -8.25
C SER A 237 24.61 -4.48 -8.50
N ARG A 238 24.32 -3.33 -9.15
CA ARG A 238 25.34 -2.38 -9.61
C ARG A 238 25.38 -1.06 -8.84
N GLN A 239 24.49 -0.86 -7.87
CA GLN A 239 24.52 0.27 -6.95
C GLN A 239 24.25 -0.20 -5.51
N PRO A 240 24.67 0.57 -4.46
CA PRO A 240 24.71 0.06 -3.07
C PRO A 240 23.42 0.25 -2.29
N ILE A 241 22.44 1.06 -2.74
CA ILE A 241 21.19 1.32 -2.01
C ILE A 241 20.25 0.12 -2.19
N PRO A 242 19.62 -0.40 -1.11
CA PRO A 242 18.62 -1.46 -1.24
C PRO A 242 17.50 -1.09 -2.20
N VAL A 243 17.16 -1.96 -3.13
CA VAL A 243 16.05 -1.74 -4.08
C VAL A 243 14.75 -2.25 -3.50
N ALA A 244 13.70 -1.43 -3.60
CA ALA A 244 12.34 -1.76 -3.19
C ALA A 244 11.37 -1.72 -4.38
N GLY A 245 10.27 -2.48 -4.28
CA GLY A 245 9.19 -2.46 -5.26
C GLY A 245 8.16 -3.55 -4.99
N GLY A 246 7.01 -3.46 -5.66
CA GLY A 246 5.97 -4.48 -5.51
C GLY A 246 4.54 -3.97 -5.49
N GLU A 247 4.28 -2.68 -5.41
CA GLU A 247 2.93 -2.14 -5.42
C GLU A 247 2.16 -2.48 -6.71
N THR A 248 2.88 -2.64 -7.83
CA THR A 248 2.35 -2.96 -9.14
C THR A 248 2.38 -4.46 -9.48
N TRP A 249 2.98 -5.30 -8.62
CA TRP A 249 3.00 -6.75 -8.81
C TRP A 249 1.83 -7.40 -8.07
N HIS A 250 0.98 -8.09 -8.82
CA HIS A 250 -0.26 -8.66 -8.31
C HIS A 250 -0.17 -10.17 -8.16
N ALA A 251 -0.81 -10.68 -7.11
CA ALA A 251 -0.86 -12.10 -6.74
C ALA A 251 0.52 -12.74 -6.50
N ARG A 252 0.50 -13.92 -5.91
CA ARG A 252 1.71 -14.70 -5.54
C ARG A 252 2.67 -14.95 -6.71
N TRP A 253 2.16 -15.05 -7.93
CA TRP A 253 2.98 -15.43 -9.11
C TRP A 253 3.90 -14.29 -9.55
N ALA A 254 3.42 -13.06 -9.63
CA ALA A 254 4.26 -11.92 -9.97
C ALA A 254 5.28 -11.61 -8.86
N MET A 255 4.83 -11.67 -7.59
CA MET A 255 5.70 -11.49 -6.43
C MET A 255 6.80 -12.57 -6.36
N LYS A 256 6.42 -13.85 -6.61
CA LYS A 256 7.37 -14.95 -6.69
C LYS A 256 8.42 -14.70 -7.78
N ALA A 257 8.00 -14.32 -8.98
CA ALA A 257 8.92 -14.06 -10.09
C ALA A 257 9.94 -12.96 -9.74
N ALA A 258 9.50 -11.86 -9.11
CA ALA A 258 10.39 -10.77 -8.70
C ALA A 258 11.39 -11.21 -7.61
N ILE A 259 10.95 -12.00 -6.62
CA ILE A 259 11.81 -12.54 -5.56
C ILE A 259 12.85 -13.50 -6.14
N GLU A 260 12.44 -14.43 -7.01
CA GLU A 260 13.35 -15.42 -7.63
C GLU A 260 14.35 -14.79 -8.59
N ALA A 261 13.93 -13.74 -9.32
CA ALA A 261 14.82 -12.94 -10.16
C ALA A 261 15.80 -12.08 -9.34
N ARG A 262 15.67 -12.07 -8.00
CA ARG A 262 16.42 -11.15 -7.13
C ARG A 262 16.29 -9.69 -7.58
N ALA A 263 15.09 -9.29 -7.98
CA ALA A 263 14.79 -7.95 -8.45
C ALA A 263 14.86 -6.91 -7.31
N VAL A 264 14.51 -7.31 -6.08
CA VAL A 264 14.40 -6.40 -4.93
C VAL A 264 15.05 -6.96 -3.66
N ASP A 265 15.44 -6.07 -2.75
CA ASP A 265 15.83 -6.35 -1.36
C ASP A 265 14.63 -6.20 -0.41
N ILE A 266 13.64 -5.38 -0.82
CA ILE A 266 12.43 -5.09 -0.07
C ILE A 266 11.24 -5.27 -1.01
N ILE A 267 10.33 -6.20 -0.69
CA ILE A 267 9.08 -6.37 -1.44
C ILE A 267 7.97 -5.55 -0.79
N GLN A 268 7.16 -4.87 -1.61
CA GLN A 268 6.15 -3.91 -1.15
C GLN A 268 4.73 -4.29 -1.61
N PRO A 269 4.20 -5.46 -1.18
CA PRO A 269 2.83 -5.84 -1.53
C PRO A 269 1.82 -4.85 -0.91
N ASP A 270 0.87 -4.39 -1.71
CA ASP A 270 -0.30 -3.67 -1.22
C ASP A 270 -1.42 -4.65 -0.89
N VAL A 271 -1.95 -4.63 0.34
CA VAL A 271 -3.03 -5.55 0.77
C VAL A 271 -4.28 -5.39 -0.09
N CYS A 272 -4.58 -4.15 -0.52
CA CYS A 272 -5.73 -3.84 -1.37
C CYS A 272 -5.43 -4.03 -2.88
N GLY A 273 -4.19 -4.45 -3.23
CA GLY A 273 -3.72 -4.65 -4.59
C GLY A 273 -3.27 -6.08 -4.89
N VAL A 274 -2.56 -6.72 -3.96
CA VAL A 274 -1.89 -8.01 -4.18
C VAL A 274 -2.82 -9.22 -4.25
N GLY A 275 -4.07 -9.09 -3.86
CA GLY A 275 -5.05 -10.17 -3.74
C GLY A 275 -5.60 -10.32 -2.32
N GLY A 276 -5.58 -9.25 -1.51
CA GLY A 276 -6.08 -9.23 -0.15
C GLY A 276 -5.14 -9.90 0.86
N PHE A 277 -5.66 -10.16 2.05
CA PHE A 277 -4.92 -10.84 3.13
C PHE A 277 -4.50 -12.26 2.76
N SER A 278 -5.34 -12.97 1.99
CA SER A 278 -5.09 -14.34 1.57
C SER A 278 -3.80 -14.44 0.73
N GLU A 279 -3.55 -13.52 -0.18
CA GLU A 279 -2.32 -13.47 -0.96
C GLU A 279 -1.17 -12.82 -0.21
N PHE A 280 -1.45 -11.73 0.51
CA PHE A 280 -0.45 -11.01 1.28
C PHE A 280 0.33 -11.95 2.22
N LYS A 281 -0.36 -12.80 2.98
CA LYS A 281 0.27 -13.77 3.88
C LYS A 281 1.24 -14.69 3.15
N ARG A 282 0.86 -15.20 1.97
CA ARG A 282 1.70 -16.07 1.15
C ARG A 282 2.96 -15.35 0.65
N VAL A 283 2.79 -14.10 0.23
CA VAL A 283 3.91 -13.27 -0.23
C VAL A 283 4.89 -13.02 0.91
N VAL A 284 4.40 -12.69 2.11
CA VAL A 284 5.25 -12.52 3.30
C VAL A 284 6.05 -13.78 3.61
N ASP A 285 5.39 -14.94 3.67
CA ASP A 285 6.07 -16.20 3.98
C ASP A 285 7.14 -16.52 2.92
N TYR A 286 6.81 -16.36 1.64
CA TYR A 286 7.74 -16.62 0.56
C TYR A 286 8.92 -15.65 0.54
N ALA A 287 8.67 -14.37 0.76
CA ALA A 287 9.72 -13.34 0.84
C ALA A 287 10.71 -13.63 1.97
N GLN A 288 10.20 -13.96 3.17
CA GLN A 288 11.04 -14.28 4.31
C GLN A 288 11.89 -15.56 4.11
N MET A 289 11.33 -16.59 3.47
CA MET A 289 12.06 -17.80 3.09
C MET A 289 13.23 -17.51 2.13
N ASN A 290 13.13 -16.44 1.34
CA ASN A 290 14.15 -16.00 0.38
C ASN A 290 15.04 -14.84 0.90
N GLY A 291 14.89 -14.45 2.17
CA GLY A 291 15.68 -13.38 2.79
C GLY A 291 15.32 -11.96 2.30
N VAL A 292 14.15 -11.78 1.69
CA VAL A 292 13.64 -10.49 1.23
C VAL A 292 12.82 -9.84 2.34
N ARG A 293 13.08 -8.57 2.63
CA ARG A 293 12.32 -7.79 3.62
C ARG A 293 10.94 -7.44 3.07
N VAL A 294 9.96 -7.21 3.95
CA VAL A 294 8.60 -6.83 3.56
C VAL A 294 8.22 -5.50 4.19
N VAL A 295 7.92 -4.51 3.38
CA VAL A 295 7.41 -3.19 3.78
C VAL A 295 6.20 -2.87 2.89
N PRO A 296 4.96 -3.02 3.38
CA PRO A 296 3.79 -2.85 2.53
C PRO A 296 3.63 -1.43 1.98
N HIS A 297 3.22 -1.33 0.71
CA HIS A 297 2.71 -0.10 0.12
C HIS A 297 1.35 0.27 0.71
N VAL A 298 1.09 1.57 0.94
CA VAL A 298 -0.18 2.08 1.46
C VAL A 298 -0.56 3.41 0.82
N TRP A 299 -1.55 3.40 -0.08
CA TRP A 299 -2.02 4.58 -0.80
C TRP A 299 -3.55 4.59 -0.98
N GLY A 300 -4.31 4.74 0.12
CA GLY A 300 -5.76 4.62 0.07
C GLY A 300 -6.50 5.39 1.15
N THR A 301 -7.66 4.85 1.51
CA THR A 301 -8.54 5.41 2.54
C THR A 301 -8.19 4.90 3.94
N GLY A 302 -8.98 5.28 4.94
CA GLY A 302 -8.88 4.70 6.28
C GLY A 302 -9.11 3.19 6.33
N VAL A 303 -9.78 2.59 5.32
CA VAL A 303 -9.97 1.14 5.20
C VAL A 303 -8.66 0.46 4.83
N GLN A 304 -7.95 0.97 3.83
CA GLN A 304 -6.63 0.45 3.46
C GLN A 304 -5.61 0.64 4.59
N ILE A 305 -5.62 1.78 5.28
CA ILE A 305 -4.76 2.01 6.45
C ILE A 305 -5.01 0.92 7.50
N ALA A 306 -6.27 0.64 7.85
CA ALA A 306 -6.62 -0.40 8.81
C ALA A 306 -6.18 -1.79 8.33
N ALA A 307 -6.42 -2.12 7.06
CA ALA A 307 -6.02 -3.40 6.47
C ALA A 307 -4.50 -3.57 6.53
N SER A 308 -3.74 -2.56 6.12
CA SER A 308 -2.28 -2.59 6.13
C SER A 308 -1.71 -2.67 7.55
N LEU A 309 -2.33 -1.99 8.54
CA LEU A 309 -1.94 -2.12 9.94
C LEU A 309 -2.18 -3.53 10.50
N GLN A 310 -3.33 -4.17 10.16
CA GLN A 310 -3.59 -5.57 10.53
C GLN A 310 -2.59 -6.53 9.87
N ALA A 311 -2.25 -6.31 8.59
CA ALA A 311 -1.28 -7.09 7.86
C ALA A 311 0.13 -6.96 8.46
N ILE A 312 0.59 -5.72 8.71
CA ILE A 312 1.90 -5.44 9.31
C ILE A 312 2.02 -6.06 10.71
N ALA A 313 0.94 -6.04 11.49
CA ALA A 313 0.95 -6.65 12.82
C ALA A 313 1.28 -8.15 12.78
N ALA A 314 0.91 -8.83 11.70
CA ALA A 314 1.12 -10.26 11.51
C ALA A 314 2.44 -10.62 10.78
N ILE A 315 3.24 -9.64 10.35
CA ILE A 315 4.57 -9.92 9.76
C ILE A 315 5.53 -10.35 10.87
N PRO A 316 6.13 -11.56 10.82
CA PRO A 316 7.13 -11.99 11.78
C PRO A 316 8.38 -11.09 11.74
N PHE A 317 9.15 -11.10 12.84
CA PHE A 317 10.45 -10.42 12.88
C PHE A 317 11.44 -11.16 12.00
N ALA A 318 11.92 -10.50 10.95
CA ALA A 318 12.94 -11.04 10.08
C ALA A 318 13.88 -9.91 9.58
N PRO A 319 15.20 -10.07 9.70
CA PRO A 319 15.89 -11.14 10.42
C PRO A 319 15.58 -11.12 11.92
N CYS A 320 15.73 -12.27 12.58
CA CYS A 320 15.44 -12.43 13.99
C CYS A 320 16.49 -11.71 14.84
N ARG A 321 16.31 -10.41 15.02
CA ARG A 321 17.15 -9.52 15.83
C ARG A 321 16.47 -9.20 17.15
N ARG A 322 17.27 -8.83 18.16
CA ARG A 322 16.75 -8.27 19.40
C ARG A 322 16.01 -6.95 19.18
N GLU A 323 16.49 -6.13 18.24
CA GLU A 323 15.85 -4.87 17.82
C GLU A 323 15.61 -4.93 16.29
N PRO A 324 14.44 -5.41 15.86
CA PRO A 324 14.12 -5.51 14.43
C PRO A 324 13.91 -4.13 13.81
N LEU A 325 14.42 -3.93 12.59
CA LEU A 325 14.30 -2.67 11.87
C LEU A 325 12.95 -2.51 11.17
N GLU A 326 12.33 -3.59 10.77
CA GLU A 326 11.16 -3.63 9.89
C GLU A 326 10.03 -4.46 10.51
N PRO A 327 8.81 -4.30 10.03
CA PRO A 327 8.37 -3.32 9.01
C PRO A 327 8.20 -1.90 9.56
N ILE A 328 8.19 -0.93 8.63
CA ILE A 328 7.79 0.46 8.89
C ILE A 328 6.54 0.77 8.06
N PHE A 329 5.63 1.60 8.56
CA PHE A 329 4.34 1.88 7.92
C PHE A 329 4.42 3.09 6.98
N GLU A 330 3.93 2.96 5.75
CA GLU A 330 3.75 4.08 4.83
C GLU A 330 2.53 4.91 5.23
N PHE A 331 2.72 6.22 5.41
CA PHE A 331 1.63 7.13 5.76
C PHE A 331 1.55 8.28 4.73
N ASP A 332 0.57 8.20 3.83
CA ASP A 332 0.28 9.25 2.85
C ASP A 332 -0.03 10.59 3.54
N ARG A 333 0.73 11.63 3.19
CA ARG A 333 0.59 13.00 3.71
C ARG A 333 0.04 13.98 2.69
N THR A 334 -0.27 13.54 1.50
CA THR A 334 -0.92 14.37 0.48
C THR A 334 -2.37 14.70 0.85
N GLU A 335 -3.02 15.59 0.13
CA GLU A 335 -4.44 15.87 0.30
C GLU A 335 -5.26 14.61 -0.01
N ASN A 336 -5.84 14.01 1.03
CA ASN A 336 -6.71 12.85 0.93
C ASN A 336 -7.71 12.85 2.10
N PRO A 337 -8.93 13.40 1.93
CA PRO A 337 -9.92 13.45 2.98
C PRO A 337 -10.39 12.06 3.43
N PHE A 338 -10.26 11.05 2.57
CA PHE A 338 -10.76 9.70 2.83
C PHE A 338 -9.95 8.93 3.85
N ARG A 339 -8.72 9.37 4.18
CA ARG A 339 -7.94 8.75 5.27
C ARG A 339 -8.71 8.77 6.60
N GLN A 340 -9.44 9.84 6.84
CA GLN A 340 -10.14 10.08 8.10
C GLN A 340 -11.65 10.05 7.93
N ALA A 341 -12.19 10.76 6.94
CA ALA A 341 -13.62 11.00 6.81
C ALA A 341 -14.47 9.72 6.65
N VAL A 342 -13.90 8.64 6.09
CA VAL A 342 -14.64 7.37 5.94
C VAL A 342 -14.78 6.58 7.25
N LEU A 343 -14.06 6.98 8.29
CA LEU A 343 -14.06 6.33 9.60
C LEU A 343 -14.79 7.17 10.65
N LYS A 344 -15.56 6.53 11.54
CA LYS A 344 -16.13 7.20 12.72
C LYS A 344 -15.04 7.60 13.71
N LYS A 345 -14.02 6.76 13.87
CA LYS A 345 -12.84 7.04 14.69
C LYS A 345 -11.61 7.02 13.80
N HIS A 346 -10.90 8.13 13.73
CA HIS A 346 -9.74 8.31 12.87
C HIS A 346 -8.56 7.45 13.32
N LEU A 347 -7.81 6.92 12.35
CA LEU A 347 -6.52 6.27 12.57
C LEU A 347 -5.42 7.31 12.35
N GLU A 348 -4.87 7.80 13.44
CA GLU A 348 -3.87 8.87 13.44
C GLU A 348 -2.54 8.39 14.02
N HIS A 349 -1.45 8.92 13.48
CA HIS A 349 -0.14 8.73 14.09
C HIS A 349 0.02 9.57 15.36
N ARG A 350 0.80 9.06 16.29
CA ARG A 350 1.30 9.82 17.44
C ARG A 350 2.81 9.91 17.33
N ARG A 351 3.33 11.10 17.00
CA ARG A 351 4.75 11.34 16.77
C ARG A 351 5.38 10.26 15.85
N GLY A 352 4.78 10.10 14.66
CA GLY A 352 5.27 9.14 13.66
C GLY A 352 5.06 7.67 13.99
N THR A 353 4.26 7.32 15.00
CA THR A 353 3.96 5.92 15.35
C THR A 353 2.47 5.65 15.20
N MET A 354 2.11 4.59 14.50
CA MET A 354 0.73 4.11 14.31
C MET A 354 0.41 3.01 15.33
N LYS A 355 -0.72 3.16 16.04
CA LYS A 355 -1.27 2.06 16.86
C LYS A 355 -2.05 1.12 15.96
N ILE A 356 -1.86 -0.18 16.14
CA ILE A 356 -2.60 -1.20 15.41
C ILE A 356 -3.99 -1.36 16.05
N PRO A 357 -5.10 -1.35 15.24
CA PRO A 357 -6.43 -1.57 15.76
C PRO A 357 -6.56 -2.94 16.44
N ASP A 358 -7.29 -2.98 17.57
CA ASP A 358 -7.42 -4.16 18.43
C ASP A 358 -8.85 -4.72 18.51
N LEU A 359 -9.82 -4.09 17.84
CA LEU A 359 -11.19 -4.59 17.73
C LEU A 359 -11.33 -5.68 16.64
N PRO A 360 -12.41 -6.48 16.67
CA PRO A 360 -12.66 -7.54 15.68
C PRO A 360 -12.63 -7.05 14.22
N GLY A 361 -12.17 -7.92 13.33
CA GLY A 361 -12.03 -7.61 11.91
C GLY A 361 -10.89 -6.62 11.65
N LEU A 362 -11.16 -5.61 10.85
CA LEU A 362 -10.25 -4.48 10.59
C LEU A 362 -10.07 -3.58 11.83
N GLY A 363 -10.98 -3.68 12.80
CA GLY A 363 -10.98 -2.85 14.00
C GLY A 363 -11.45 -1.41 13.76
N ILE A 364 -12.28 -1.18 12.75
CA ILE A 364 -12.82 0.13 12.36
C ILE A 364 -14.33 0.13 12.21
N GLU A 365 -14.92 1.31 12.26
CA GLU A 365 -16.32 1.57 11.93
C GLU A 365 -16.40 2.61 10.83
N ILE A 366 -17.23 2.33 9.80
CA ILE A 366 -17.42 3.22 8.66
C ILE A 366 -18.44 4.32 8.96
N CYS A 367 -18.13 5.55 8.56
CA CYS A 367 -19.01 6.69 8.57
C CYS A 367 -19.83 6.73 7.27
N ARG A 368 -21.06 6.22 7.31
CA ARG A 368 -21.93 6.12 6.11
C ARG A 368 -22.32 7.48 5.55
N GLU A 369 -22.45 8.50 6.39
CA GLU A 369 -22.74 9.88 5.97
C GLU A 369 -21.61 10.43 5.08
N SER A 370 -20.36 10.06 5.38
CA SER A 370 -19.22 10.45 4.56
C SER A 370 -19.20 9.72 3.22
N LEU A 371 -19.66 8.46 3.15
CA LEU A 371 -19.78 7.76 1.87
C LEU A 371 -20.76 8.47 0.94
N GLU A 372 -21.91 8.92 1.43
CA GLU A 372 -22.88 9.68 0.62
C GLU A 372 -22.35 11.08 0.27
N ARG A 373 -21.67 11.77 1.20
CA ARG A 373 -21.07 13.10 0.97
C ARG A 373 -20.05 13.10 -0.17
N PHE A 374 -19.20 12.07 -0.23
CA PHE A 374 -18.11 11.96 -1.20
C PHE A 374 -18.43 11.04 -2.38
N LYS A 375 -19.69 10.64 -2.51
CA LYS A 375 -20.12 9.75 -3.57
C LYS A 375 -19.78 10.30 -4.95
N TYR A 376 -19.10 9.50 -5.75
CA TYR A 376 -18.81 9.81 -7.14
C TYR A 376 -20.11 10.06 -7.93
N LYS A 377 -20.12 11.15 -8.69
CA LYS A 377 -21.18 11.50 -9.63
C LYS A 377 -20.56 11.47 -11.02
N PRO A 378 -20.94 10.51 -11.89
CA PRO A 378 -20.38 10.35 -13.23
C PRO A 378 -20.63 11.55 -14.13
#